data_7a228e86e0af1e0f383371623979678f
#
_entry.id   7a228e86e0af1e0f383371623979678f
#
_cell.length_a   1.000
_cell.length_b   1.000
_cell.length_c   1.000
_cell.angle_alpha   90.00
_cell.angle_beta   90.00
_cell.angle_gamma   90.00
#
_symmetry.space_group_name_H-M   'P 1'
#
loop_
_entity.id
_entity.type
_entity.pdbx_description
1 polymer ?
#
loop_
_entity_poly.entity_id
_entity_poly.type
_entity_poly.pdbx_seq_one_letter_code
_entity_poly.pdbx_strand_id
1 'polypeptide(L)'
;MIVYLVGKRGNIMILVTGGAGYIGSHTTIALLNAGYDVVIFDNLELGHSEIIETLKSIKSNGKVIDFIQGDLKNLSDIEEVFNKHQNIEAVVHFAAYSQVGESVKNPQKYYYNNVFGTLNLLNAMMEFNVKNIVFSSTAATYGNAVYTPIDEKHPQIPINPYGKSKLMIENIMDDYDKAYGLKSVRLRYFNVAGADNLTRVGEWHNPETHLIPNILKSTFSGGKTFEMYGQDYDTKDGTCVDRKSTRLNSSH
;
A
#
# COMPACT_ATOMS: atom_id res chain seq x y z
N MET A 1 -4.67 -7.17 13.13
CA MET A 1 -3.79 -7.96 12.21
C MET A 1 -2.31 -7.82 12.60
N ILE A 2 -1.70 -6.64 12.58
CA ILE A 2 -0.30 -6.44 13.06
C ILE A 2 -0.13 -6.93 14.52
N VAL A 3 -1.12 -6.71 15.38
CA VAL A 3 -1.13 -7.18 16.78
C VAL A 3 -0.96 -8.70 16.89
N TYR A 4 -1.45 -9.48 15.92
CA TYR A 4 -1.27 -10.93 15.88
C TYR A 4 0.13 -11.36 15.42
N LEU A 5 0.82 -10.53 14.63
CA LEU A 5 2.17 -10.81 14.15
C LEU A 5 3.24 -10.46 15.19
N VAL A 6 3.04 -9.38 15.96
CA VAL A 6 4.08 -8.79 16.82
C VAL A 6 3.79 -8.96 18.32
N GLY A 7 2.54 -9.25 18.70
CA GLY A 7 2.13 -9.36 20.12
C GLY A 7 2.10 -8.00 20.84
N LYS A 8 1.48 -7.97 22.03
CA LYS A 8 1.52 -6.79 22.92
C LYS A 8 2.85 -6.78 23.70
N ARG A 9 3.91 -6.21 23.14
CA ARG A 9 5.13 -5.88 23.88
C ARG A 9 5.37 -4.37 23.79
N GLY A 10 6.00 -3.76 24.81
CA GLY A 10 6.21 -2.30 24.86
C GLY A 10 7.00 -1.78 23.65
N ASN A 11 7.11 -0.53 23.42
CA ASN A 11 7.87 0.26 22.42
C ASN A 11 8.24 -0.45 21.10
N ILE A 12 7.24 -1.09 20.47
CA ILE A 12 7.39 -1.70 19.13
C ILE A 12 7.34 -0.57 18.10
N MET A 13 8.34 -0.53 17.24
CA MET A 13 8.35 0.36 16.09
C MET A 13 7.96 -0.40 14.81
N ILE A 14 7.11 0.22 14.01
CA ILE A 14 6.66 -0.30 12.72
C ILE A 14 7.22 0.60 11.61
N LEU A 15 7.90 0.00 10.65
CA LEU A 15 8.29 0.69 9.43
C LEU A 15 7.11 0.70 8.45
N VAL A 16 6.70 1.88 7.99
CA VAL A 16 5.68 2.06 6.96
C VAL A 16 6.33 2.63 5.70
N THR A 17 6.52 1.82 4.69
CA THR A 17 7.00 2.31 3.39
C THR A 17 5.84 2.81 2.54
N GLY A 18 6.00 3.92 1.82
CA GLY A 18 4.90 4.57 1.12
C GLY A 18 3.93 5.28 2.07
N GLY A 19 4.42 5.70 3.25
CA GLY A 19 3.61 6.29 4.29
C GLY A 19 3.15 7.73 4.01
N ALA A 20 3.75 8.42 3.05
CA ALA A 20 3.30 9.72 2.56
C ALA A 20 2.16 9.63 1.51
N GLY A 21 1.80 8.41 1.10
CA GLY A 21 0.69 8.13 0.19
C GLY A 21 -0.65 7.94 0.91
N TYR A 22 -1.69 7.74 0.13
CA TYR A 22 -3.08 7.62 0.59
C TYR A 22 -3.28 6.52 1.65
N ILE A 23 -3.03 5.25 1.30
CA ILE A 23 -3.26 4.12 2.22
C ILE A 23 -2.24 4.14 3.37
N GLY A 24 -0.98 4.50 3.06
CA GLY A 24 0.09 4.54 4.05
C GLY A 24 -0.16 5.55 5.18
N SER A 25 -0.66 6.75 4.85
CA SER A 25 -0.97 7.78 5.83
C SER A 25 -2.11 7.38 6.77
N HIS A 26 -3.18 6.77 6.23
CA HIS A 26 -4.29 6.25 7.03
C HIS A 26 -3.83 5.11 7.95
N THR A 27 -2.98 4.21 7.43
CA THR A 27 -2.40 3.12 8.22
C THR A 27 -1.50 3.65 9.33
N THR A 28 -0.69 4.67 9.05
CA THR A 28 0.14 5.34 10.06
C THR A 28 -0.71 5.88 11.21
N ILE A 29 -1.81 6.58 10.91
CA ILE A 29 -2.74 7.06 11.93
C ILE A 29 -3.32 5.90 12.76
N ALA A 30 -3.73 4.83 12.09
CA ALA A 30 -4.28 3.65 12.78
C ALA A 30 -3.25 2.98 13.71
N LEU A 31 -1.99 2.89 13.29
CA LEU A 31 -0.89 2.35 14.09
C LEU A 31 -0.60 3.21 15.32
N LEU A 32 -0.52 4.53 15.16
CA LEU A 32 -0.34 5.48 16.26
C LEU A 32 -1.49 5.38 17.29
N ASN A 33 -2.74 5.32 16.81
CA ASN A 33 -3.91 5.13 17.68
C ASN A 33 -3.90 3.77 18.41
N ALA A 34 -3.32 2.74 17.78
CA ALA A 34 -3.14 1.43 18.40
C ALA A 34 -1.94 1.36 19.37
N GLY A 35 -1.18 2.45 19.50
CA GLY A 35 -0.09 2.58 20.46
C GLY A 35 1.26 2.08 19.96
N TYR A 36 1.48 2.01 18.64
CA TYR A 36 2.79 1.71 18.04
C TYR A 36 3.58 2.98 17.76
N ASP A 37 4.90 2.87 17.86
CA ASP A 37 5.80 3.86 17.27
C ASP A 37 5.93 3.58 15.77
N VAL A 38 6.06 4.61 14.95
CA VAL A 38 6.09 4.47 13.50
C VAL A 38 7.28 5.23 12.92
N VAL A 39 8.02 4.61 12.03
CA VAL A 39 8.91 5.30 11.09
C VAL A 39 8.34 5.18 9.68
N ILE A 40 8.24 6.30 8.99
CA ILE A 40 7.78 6.40 7.61
C ILE A 40 9.00 6.44 6.70
N PHE A 41 8.98 5.66 5.63
CA PHE A 41 9.95 5.68 4.55
C PHE A 41 9.24 5.94 3.22
N ASP A 42 9.59 7.02 2.55
CA ASP A 42 8.96 7.43 1.28
C ASP A 42 9.92 8.28 0.47
N ASN A 43 9.93 8.16 -0.86
CA ASN A 43 10.77 8.99 -1.71
C ASN A 43 10.08 10.31 -2.12
N LEU A 44 8.80 10.49 -1.77
CA LEU A 44 7.95 11.63 -2.13
C LEU A 44 7.73 11.81 -3.64
N GLU A 45 7.95 10.77 -4.45
CA GLU A 45 7.68 10.83 -5.90
C GLU A 45 6.17 10.90 -6.19
N LEU A 46 5.37 10.13 -5.44
CA LEU A 46 3.91 10.11 -5.50
C LEU A 46 3.27 10.50 -4.16
N GLY A 47 4.04 10.45 -3.08
CA GLY A 47 3.64 10.90 -1.75
C GLY A 47 3.79 12.41 -1.62
N HIS A 48 3.18 12.98 -0.57
CA HIS A 48 3.14 14.43 -0.35
C HIS A 48 3.79 14.78 1.00
N SER A 49 4.71 15.75 0.99
CA SER A 49 5.39 16.25 2.20
C SER A 49 4.42 16.79 3.24
N GLU A 50 3.33 17.42 2.80
CA GLU A 50 2.26 17.96 3.65
C GLU A 50 1.56 16.89 4.47
N ILE A 51 1.48 15.66 3.93
CA ILE A 51 0.98 14.51 4.68
C ILE A 51 1.92 14.16 5.83
N ILE A 52 3.23 14.19 5.61
CA ILE A 52 4.23 13.93 6.66
C ILE A 52 4.13 14.96 7.78
N GLU A 53 4.00 16.24 7.43
CA GLU A 53 3.83 17.30 8.40
C GLU A 53 2.54 17.14 9.20
N THR A 54 1.44 16.81 8.53
CA THR A 54 0.17 16.50 9.17
C THR A 54 0.31 15.34 10.15
N LEU A 55 0.93 14.24 9.74
CA LEU A 55 1.13 13.05 10.59
C LEU A 55 1.98 13.39 11.81
N LYS A 56 3.07 14.16 11.66
CA LYS A 56 3.93 14.61 12.77
C LYS A 56 3.19 15.52 13.76
N SER A 57 2.18 16.27 13.30
CA SER A 57 1.37 17.13 14.16
C SER A 57 0.36 16.38 15.02
N ILE A 58 0.10 15.09 14.75
CA ILE A 58 -0.88 14.29 15.49
C ILE A 58 -0.35 14.02 16.90
N LYS A 59 -1.14 14.42 17.91
CA LYS A 59 -0.85 14.08 19.31
C LYS A 59 -1.09 12.59 19.54
N SER A 60 -0.03 11.79 19.55
CA SER A 60 -0.06 10.34 19.59
C SER A 60 0.21 9.74 20.97
N ASN A 61 -0.24 10.37 22.05
CA ASN A 61 -0.06 9.88 23.44
C ASN A 61 1.38 9.48 23.77
N GLY A 62 2.37 10.27 23.31
CA GLY A 62 3.79 10.03 23.53
C GLY A 62 4.43 9.03 22.57
N LYS A 63 3.72 8.59 21.54
CA LYS A 63 4.29 7.72 20.50
C LYS A 63 5.15 8.51 19.52
N VAL A 64 6.23 7.87 19.09
CA VAL A 64 7.18 8.45 18.14
C VAL A 64 6.67 8.26 16.72
N ILE A 65 6.76 9.33 15.93
CA ILE A 65 6.69 9.26 14.49
C ILE A 65 7.94 9.91 13.92
N ASP A 66 8.67 9.15 13.11
CA ASP A 66 9.82 9.66 12.37
C ASP A 66 9.60 9.51 10.87
N PHE A 67 10.31 10.30 10.09
CA PHE A 67 10.27 10.24 8.63
C PHE A 67 11.69 10.25 8.07
N ILE A 68 11.96 9.28 7.22
CA ILE A 68 13.20 9.17 6.46
C ILE A 68 12.83 9.20 4.98
N GLN A 69 13.32 10.21 4.27
CA GLN A 69 13.16 10.27 2.83
C GLN A 69 14.20 9.39 2.16
N GLY A 70 13.75 8.44 1.32
CA GLY A 70 14.65 7.54 0.60
C GLY A 70 13.90 6.70 -0.41
N ASP A 71 14.64 6.00 -1.25
CA ASP A 71 14.11 5.21 -2.37
C ASP A 71 14.43 3.71 -2.16
N LEU A 72 13.43 2.85 -2.29
CA LEU A 72 13.60 1.39 -2.20
C LEU A 72 14.56 0.83 -3.26
N LYS A 73 14.76 1.54 -4.36
CA LYS A 73 15.74 1.17 -5.39
C LYS A 73 17.19 1.37 -4.92
N ASN A 74 17.39 2.10 -3.83
CA ASN A 74 18.69 2.36 -3.23
C ASN A 74 18.79 1.62 -1.89
N LEU A 75 19.58 0.56 -1.83
CA LEU A 75 19.71 -0.29 -0.65
C LEU A 75 20.22 0.49 0.57
N SER A 76 21.17 1.42 0.38
CA SER A 76 21.73 2.22 1.47
C SER A 76 20.69 3.10 2.17
N ASP A 77 19.68 3.60 1.45
CA ASP A 77 18.60 4.39 2.05
C ASP A 77 17.75 3.53 3.00
N ILE A 78 17.55 2.25 2.65
CA ILE A 78 16.80 1.30 3.49
C ILE A 78 17.62 0.91 4.72
N GLU A 79 18.90 0.62 4.53
CA GLU A 79 19.83 0.28 5.63
C GLU A 79 19.94 1.41 6.65
N GLU A 80 19.92 2.68 6.20
CA GLU A 80 19.89 3.84 7.10
C GLU A 80 18.69 3.80 8.06
N VAL A 81 17.50 3.41 7.57
CA VAL A 81 16.30 3.29 8.41
C VAL A 81 16.51 2.27 9.53
N PHE A 82 16.98 1.07 9.20
CA PHE A 82 17.19 0.01 10.18
C PHE A 82 18.35 0.30 11.13
N ASN A 83 19.41 0.95 10.65
CA ASN A 83 20.53 1.39 11.49
C ASN A 83 20.09 2.44 12.51
N LYS A 84 19.26 3.39 12.11
CA LYS A 84 18.72 4.45 12.97
C LYS A 84 17.69 3.91 13.97
N HIS A 85 16.88 2.94 13.57
CA HIS A 85 15.75 2.41 14.33
C HIS A 85 15.88 0.89 14.54
N GLN A 86 16.77 0.48 15.47
CA GLN A 86 17.05 -0.93 15.74
C GLN A 86 15.90 -1.70 16.42
N ASN A 87 14.84 -1.02 16.83
CA ASN A 87 13.65 -1.60 17.45
C ASN A 87 12.49 -1.80 16.47
N ILE A 88 12.74 -1.76 15.15
CA ILE A 88 11.76 -2.14 14.14
C ILE A 88 11.48 -3.64 14.24
N GLU A 89 10.22 -4.03 14.46
CA GLU A 89 9.81 -5.43 14.58
C GLU A 89 8.98 -5.91 13.38
N ALA A 90 8.38 -4.98 12.63
CA ALA A 90 7.61 -5.33 11.44
C ALA A 90 7.60 -4.19 10.41
N VAL A 91 7.31 -4.56 9.18
CA VAL A 91 7.15 -3.64 8.05
C VAL A 91 5.72 -3.69 7.54
N VAL A 92 5.15 -2.52 7.21
CA VAL A 92 3.94 -2.41 6.40
C VAL A 92 4.33 -1.75 5.08
N HIS A 93 4.23 -2.51 3.99
CA HIS A 93 4.81 -2.13 2.72
C HIS A 93 3.74 -1.69 1.72
N PHE A 94 3.63 -0.37 1.51
CA PHE A 94 2.73 0.25 0.53
C PHE A 94 3.47 0.84 -0.68
N ALA A 95 4.75 1.19 -0.54
CA ALA A 95 5.51 1.87 -1.60
C ALA A 95 5.50 1.07 -2.90
N ALA A 96 4.82 1.58 -3.92
CA ALA A 96 4.72 0.97 -5.24
C ALA A 96 4.07 1.93 -6.24
N TYR A 97 4.36 1.76 -7.53
CA TYR A 97 3.50 2.26 -8.59
C TYR A 97 2.27 1.34 -8.72
N SER A 98 1.08 1.93 -8.92
CA SER A 98 -0.20 1.19 -8.87
C SER A 98 -1.12 1.42 -10.07
N GLN A 99 -0.73 2.26 -11.04
CA GLN A 99 -1.57 2.57 -12.19
C GLN A 99 -1.50 1.46 -13.27
N VAL A 100 -2.60 0.71 -13.43
CA VAL A 100 -2.68 -0.41 -14.37
C VAL A 100 -2.37 0.03 -15.81
N GLY A 101 -2.99 1.13 -16.28
CA GLY A 101 -2.79 1.63 -17.64
C GLY A 101 -1.33 2.07 -17.92
N GLU A 102 -0.67 2.71 -16.96
CA GLU A 102 0.74 3.07 -17.08
C GLU A 102 1.62 1.82 -17.12
N SER A 103 1.30 0.78 -16.33
CA SER A 103 2.09 -0.45 -16.28
C SER A 103 2.18 -1.15 -17.63
N VAL A 104 1.12 -1.07 -18.45
CA VAL A 104 1.10 -1.64 -19.80
C VAL A 104 2.00 -0.85 -20.75
N LYS A 105 2.04 0.48 -20.61
CA LYS A 105 2.85 1.35 -21.45
C LYS A 105 4.32 1.38 -21.04
N ASN A 106 4.61 1.23 -19.75
CA ASN A 106 5.97 1.26 -19.20
C ASN A 106 6.20 0.14 -18.17
N PRO A 107 6.24 -1.13 -18.58
CA PRO A 107 6.39 -2.25 -17.67
C PRO A 107 7.74 -2.25 -16.93
N GLN A 108 8.82 -1.75 -17.54
CA GLN A 108 10.12 -1.65 -16.91
C GLN A 108 10.08 -0.85 -15.61
N LYS A 109 9.39 0.31 -15.62
CA LYS A 109 9.20 1.15 -14.43
C LYS A 109 8.60 0.35 -13.27
N TYR A 110 7.57 -0.48 -13.55
CA TYR A 110 6.86 -1.28 -12.55
C TYR A 110 7.72 -2.41 -12.00
N TYR A 111 8.40 -3.17 -12.86
CA TYR A 111 9.26 -4.24 -12.38
C TYR A 111 10.46 -3.71 -11.60
N TYR A 112 11.10 -2.65 -12.07
CA TYR A 112 12.24 -2.07 -11.39
C TYR A 112 11.87 -1.45 -10.05
N ASN A 113 10.79 -0.68 -9.97
CA ASN A 113 10.37 -0.09 -8.71
C ASN A 113 9.72 -1.12 -7.77
N ASN A 114 8.70 -1.84 -8.25
CA ASN A 114 7.91 -2.67 -7.35
C ASN A 114 8.64 -3.96 -6.98
N VAL A 115 9.23 -4.68 -7.95
CA VAL A 115 9.88 -5.97 -7.65
C VAL A 115 11.28 -5.77 -7.10
N PHE A 116 12.14 -5.04 -7.82
CA PHE A 116 13.52 -4.82 -7.37
C PHE A 116 13.58 -4.02 -6.07
N GLY A 117 12.79 -2.94 -5.94
CA GLY A 117 12.73 -2.18 -4.69
C GLY A 117 12.23 -3.01 -3.51
N THR A 118 11.22 -3.88 -3.71
CA THR A 118 10.77 -4.79 -2.64
C THR A 118 11.84 -5.83 -2.30
N LEU A 119 12.58 -6.33 -3.30
CA LEU A 119 13.66 -7.28 -3.05
C LEU A 119 14.77 -6.67 -2.18
N ASN A 120 15.14 -5.41 -2.42
CA ASN A 120 16.07 -4.68 -1.56
C ASN A 120 15.53 -4.57 -0.13
N LEU A 121 14.24 -4.24 0.03
CA LEU A 121 13.61 -4.16 1.34
C LEU A 121 13.65 -5.52 2.08
N LEU A 122 13.32 -6.61 1.39
CA LEU A 122 13.36 -7.95 1.98
C LEU A 122 14.78 -8.36 2.38
N ASN A 123 15.78 -8.04 1.57
CA ASN A 123 17.19 -8.30 1.90
C ASN A 123 17.61 -7.54 3.16
N ALA A 124 17.33 -6.25 3.25
CA ALA A 124 17.61 -5.45 4.44
C ALA A 124 16.86 -6.00 5.66
N MET A 125 15.58 -6.35 5.52
CA MET A 125 14.82 -6.97 6.61
C MET A 125 15.50 -8.24 7.15
N MET A 126 16.06 -9.09 6.27
CA MET A 126 16.76 -10.31 6.70
C MET A 126 18.08 -9.98 7.39
N GLU A 127 18.83 -9.03 6.88
CA GLU A 127 20.10 -8.56 7.47
C GLU A 127 19.88 -8.02 8.90
N PHE A 128 18.84 -7.22 9.10
CA PHE A 128 18.49 -6.66 10.42
C PHE A 128 17.55 -7.56 11.24
N ASN A 129 17.34 -8.82 10.81
CA ASN A 129 16.52 -9.83 11.52
C ASN A 129 15.06 -9.40 11.75
N VAL A 130 14.49 -8.58 10.88
CA VAL A 130 13.07 -8.19 10.89
C VAL A 130 12.30 -9.15 9.99
N LYS A 131 11.49 -10.03 10.58
CA LYS A 131 10.86 -11.17 9.85
C LYS A 131 9.36 -11.06 9.66
N ASN A 132 8.76 -9.92 9.98
CA ASN A 132 7.30 -9.74 9.85
C ASN A 132 7.00 -8.63 8.85
N ILE A 133 6.17 -8.94 7.84
CA ILE A 133 5.74 -7.96 6.84
C ILE A 133 4.24 -8.07 6.53
N VAL A 134 3.59 -6.92 6.44
CA VAL A 134 2.26 -6.78 5.83
C VAL A 134 2.46 -6.14 4.46
N PHE A 135 2.11 -6.85 3.42
CA PHE A 135 2.31 -6.43 2.04
C PHE A 135 1.01 -5.97 1.39
N SER A 136 1.02 -4.77 0.85
CA SER A 136 -0.04 -4.25 -0.02
C SER A 136 0.01 -4.93 -1.38
N SER A 137 -0.69 -6.06 -1.50
CA SER A 137 -0.94 -6.72 -2.77
C SER A 137 -2.19 -6.13 -3.45
N THR A 138 -2.78 -6.82 -4.40
CA THR A 138 -3.88 -6.30 -5.21
C THR A 138 -4.76 -7.42 -5.74
N ALA A 139 -6.05 -7.13 -5.92
CA ALA A 139 -6.97 -7.99 -6.66
C ALA A 139 -6.56 -8.17 -8.15
N ALA A 140 -5.74 -7.28 -8.70
CA ALA A 140 -5.21 -7.44 -10.06
C ALA A 140 -4.35 -8.70 -10.26
N THR A 141 -3.91 -9.36 -9.18
CA THR A 141 -3.24 -10.67 -9.24
C THR A 141 -4.17 -11.77 -9.74
N TYR A 142 -5.47 -11.66 -9.52
CA TYR A 142 -6.45 -12.65 -9.98
C TYR A 142 -6.74 -12.59 -11.48
N GLY A 143 -6.54 -11.42 -12.11
CA GLY A 143 -6.91 -11.19 -13.51
C GLY A 143 -8.42 -11.25 -13.71
N ASN A 144 -8.88 -11.89 -14.80
CA ASN A 144 -10.30 -12.10 -15.04
C ASN A 144 -10.84 -13.18 -14.08
N ALA A 145 -11.90 -12.85 -13.38
CA ALA A 145 -12.51 -13.77 -12.42
C ALA A 145 -13.09 -15.01 -13.14
N VAL A 146 -12.68 -16.21 -12.73
CA VAL A 146 -13.21 -17.48 -13.24
C VAL A 146 -14.42 -17.96 -12.45
N TYR A 147 -14.62 -17.46 -11.22
CA TYR A 147 -15.82 -17.62 -10.40
C TYR A 147 -15.98 -16.43 -9.44
N THR A 148 -17.19 -16.27 -8.92
CA THR A 148 -17.53 -15.23 -7.93
C THR A 148 -18.43 -15.80 -6.83
N PRO A 149 -18.26 -15.38 -5.56
CA PRO A 149 -17.29 -14.37 -5.08
C PRO A 149 -15.84 -14.88 -5.18
N ILE A 150 -14.89 -13.95 -5.38
CA ILE A 150 -13.45 -14.25 -5.35
C ILE A 150 -13.05 -14.51 -3.90
N ASP A 151 -12.37 -15.62 -3.66
CA ASP A 151 -11.76 -16.00 -2.39
C ASP A 151 -10.22 -16.14 -2.52
N GLU A 152 -9.55 -16.52 -1.44
CA GLU A 152 -8.08 -16.66 -1.40
C GLU A 152 -7.58 -17.86 -2.23
N LYS A 153 -8.46 -18.79 -2.61
CA LYS A 153 -8.16 -19.96 -3.45
C LYS A 153 -8.34 -19.70 -4.94
N HIS A 154 -8.92 -18.54 -5.29
CA HIS A 154 -9.11 -18.17 -6.69
C HIS A 154 -7.78 -18.16 -7.44
N PRO A 155 -7.69 -18.72 -8.66
CA PRO A 155 -6.49 -18.69 -9.48
C PRO A 155 -5.95 -17.26 -9.66
N GLN A 156 -4.62 -17.13 -9.58
CA GLN A 156 -3.92 -15.86 -9.80
C GLN A 156 -3.32 -15.86 -11.21
N ILE A 157 -4.01 -15.19 -12.14
CA ILE A 157 -3.63 -15.10 -13.56
C ILE A 157 -3.66 -13.63 -13.98
N PRO A 158 -2.69 -12.81 -13.54
CA PRO A 158 -2.70 -11.37 -13.79
C PRO A 158 -2.54 -11.07 -15.28
N ILE A 159 -3.36 -10.13 -15.77
CA ILE A 159 -3.43 -9.74 -17.20
C ILE A 159 -2.65 -8.46 -17.53
N ASN A 160 -2.03 -7.82 -16.53
CA ASN A 160 -1.24 -6.60 -16.71
C ASN A 160 0.06 -6.63 -15.89
N PRO A 161 1.08 -5.82 -16.26
CA PRO A 161 2.38 -5.81 -15.57
C PRO A 161 2.30 -5.41 -14.10
N TYR A 162 1.38 -4.52 -13.70
CA TYR A 162 1.18 -4.19 -12.28
C TYR A 162 0.77 -5.43 -11.47
N GLY A 163 -0.30 -6.13 -11.90
CA GLY A 163 -0.73 -7.37 -11.24
C GLY A 163 0.35 -8.45 -11.25
N LYS A 164 1.10 -8.59 -12.36
CA LYS A 164 2.25 -9.50 -12.45
C LYS A 164 3.34 -9.15 -11.46
N SER A 165 3.71 -7.87 -11.31
CA SER A 165 4.73 -7.43 -10.36
C SER A 165 4.34 -7.75 -8.92
N LYS A 166 3.07 -7.56 -8.55
CA LYS A 166 2.57 -7.89 -7.22
C LYS A 166 2.56 -9.40 -6.97
N LEU A 167 2.14 -10.21 -7.94
CA LEU A 167 2.20 -11.68 -7.83
C LEU A 167 3.63 -12.21 -7.73
N MET A 168 4.58 -11.64 -8.48
CA MET A 168 6.00 -11.98 -8.34
C MET A 168 6.50 -11.75 -6.92
N ILE A 169 6.12 -10.63 -6.30
CA ILE A 169 6.49 -10.32 -4.91
C ILE A 169 5.86 -11.33 -3.94
N GLU A 170 4.60 -11.72 -4.13
CA GLU A 170 3.96 -12.75 -3.31
C GLU A 170 4.75 -14.07 -3.37
N ASN A 171 5.18 -14.50 -4.57
CA ASN A 171 5.97 -15.71 -4.76
C ASN A 171 7.37 -15.60 -4.10
N ILE A 172 8.03 -14.44 -4.24
CA ILE A 172 9.31 -14.18 -3.57
C ILE A 172 9.15 -14.30 -2.04
N MET A 173 8.06 -13.77 -1.48
CA MET A 173 7.79 -13.88 -0.04
C MET A 173 7.57 -15.32 0.41
N ASP A 174 6.97 -16.20 -0.43
CA ASP A 174 6.85 -17.63 -0.14
C ASP A 174 8.22 -18.32 -0.07
N ASP A 175 9.13 -17.95 -0.95
CA ASP A 175 10.48 -18.49 -0.94
C ASP A 175 11.31 -17.96 0.23
N TYR A 176 11.13 -16.67 0.61
CA TYR A 176 11.75 -16.08 1.81
C TYR A 176 11.20 -16.69 3.11
N ASP A 177 9.91 -17.08 3.17
CA ASP A 177 9.37 -17.81 4.33
C ASP A 177 10.07 -19.16 4.49
N LYS A 178 10.17 -19.94 3.41
CA LYS A 178 10.82 -21.26 3.43
C LYS A 178 12.32 -21.18 3.76
N ALA A 179 13.02 -20.21 3.18
CA ALA A 179 14.47 -20.09 3.32
C ALA A 179 14.90 -19.39 4.60
N TYR A 180 14.20 -18.33 5.00
CA TYR A 180 14.64 -17.40 6.04
C TYR A 180 13.63 -17.23 7.18
N GLY A 181 12.43 -17.80 7.06
CA GLY A 181 11.36 -17.69 8.06
C GLY A 181 10.63 -16.35 8.05
N LEU A 182 10.62 -15.62 6.91
CA LEU A 182 9.84 -14.40 6.74
C LEU A 182 8.34 -14.70 6.89
N LYS A 183 7.65 -13.98 7.77
CA LYS A 183 6.19 -14.09 7.91
C LYS A 183 5.51 -12.94 7.23
N SER A 184 4.69 -13.24 6.22
CA SER A 184 4.00 -12.23 5.42
C SER A 184 2.48 -12.36 5.50
N VAL A 185 1.80 -11.22 5.59
CA VAL A 185 0.36 -11.10 5.32
C VAL A 185 0.20 -10.29 4.05
N ARG A 186 -0.53 -10.82 3.07
CA ARG A 186 -0.70 -10.22 1.74
C ARG A 186 -2.13 -9.76 1.58
N LEU A 187 -2.31 -8.45 1.52
CA LEU A 187 -3.63 -7.82 1.44
C LEU A 187 -3.94 -7.53 -0.04
N ARG A 188 -4.78 -8.36 -0.66
CA ARG A 188 -5.20 -8.20 -2.04
C ARG A 188 -6.37 -7.23 -2.12
N TYR A 189 -6.05 -5.94 -2.09
CA TYR A 189 -7.06 -4.89 -2.18
C TYR A 189 -7.75 -4.89 -3.54
N PHE A 190 -9.06 -4.60 -3.51
CA PHE A 190 -9.81 -4.12 -4.67
C PHE A 190 -9.64 -2.59 -4.74
N ASN A 191 -10.72 -1.83 -4.90
CA ASN A 191 -10.65 -0.38 -4.92
C ASN A 191 -10.85 0.20 -3.52
N VAL A 192 -9.78 0.73 -2.94
CA VAL A 192 -9.81 1.36 -1.62
C VAL A 192 -10.46 2.72 -1.73
N ALA A 193 -11.35 3.05 -0.83
CA ALA A 193 -12.05 4.34 -0.80
C ALA A 193 -12.29 4.81 0.63
N GLY A 194 -12.29 6.11 0.84
CA GLY A 194 -12.57 6.74 2.12
C GLY A 194 -11.61 7.87 2.46
N ALA A 195 -11.91 8.58 3.54
CA ALA A 195 -11.07 9.62 4.11
C ALA A 195 -11.07 9.50 5.63
N ASP A 196 -10.10 10.12 6.28
CA ASP A 196 -10.04 10.19 7.73
C ASP A 196 -11.23 10.98 8.30
N ASN A 197 -11.87 10.45 9.35
CA ASN A 197 -13.04 11.06 9.98
C ASN A 197 -12.77 12.47 10.56
N LEU A 198 -11.51 12.75 10.88
CA LEU A 198 -11.08 14.06 11.35
C LEU A 198 -10.50 14.94 10.25
N THR A 199 -10.68 14.54 8.97
CA THR A 199 -10.25 15.29 7.79
C THR A 199 -8.75 15.62 7.76
N ARG A 200 -7.91 14.81 8.41
CA ARG A 200 -6.45 15.01 8.47
C ARG A 200 -5.76 14.53 7.21
N VAL A 201 -6.21 13.40 6.66
CA VAL A 201 -5.67 12.77 5.45
C VAL A 201 -6.80 12.24 4.58
N GLY A 202 -6.57 12.15 3.28
CA GLY A 202 -7.52 11.65 2.30
C GLY A 202 -6.83 11.17 1.04
N GLU A 203 -7.62 10.82 0.04
CA GLU A 203 -7.12 10.43 -1.27
C GLU A 203 -6.67 11.67 -2.06
N TRP A 204 -5.39 11.66 -2.48
CA TRP A 204 -4.79 12.74 -3.24
C TRP A 204 -3.80 12.16 -4.27
N HIS A 205 -4.25 12.12 -5.52
CA HIS A 205 -3.44 11.65 -6.66
C HIS A 205 -3.34 12.74 -7.74
N ASN A 206 -2.21 12.78 -8.42
CA ASN A 206 -2.01 13.62 -9.58
C ASN A 206 -1.24 12.86 -10.69
N PRO A 207 -1.91 12.52 -11.83
CA PRO A 207 -3.33 12.74 -12.12
C PRO A 207 -4.25 11.85 -11.28
N GLU A 208 -5.48 12.33 -11.04
CA GLU A 208 -6.53 11.53 -10.39
C GLU A 208 -7.19 10.61 -11.41
N THR A 209 -7.22 9.31 -11.11
CA THR A 209 -7.79 8.29 -12.00
C THR A 209 -8.88 7.45 -11.33
N HIS A 210 -9.12 7.63 -10.03
CA HIS A 210 -10.09 6.82 -9.29
C HIS A 210 -11.51 7.38 -9.42
N LEU A 211 -12.48 6.46 -9.43
CA LEU A 211 -13.88 6.75 -9.71
C LEU A 211 -14.47 7.79 -8.73
N ILE A 212 -14.37 7.56 -7.44
CA ILE A 212 -15.02 8.40 -6.42
C ILE A 212 -14.46 9.82 -6.42
N PRO A 213 -13.13 10.05 -6.35
CA PRO A 213 -12.58 11.40 -6.42
C PRO A 213 -12.95 12.12 -7.73
N ASN A 214 -12.98 11.41 -8.87
CA ASN A 214 -13.36 12.02 -10.15
C ASN A 214 -14.84 12.44 -10.19
N ILE A 215 -15.75 11.63 -9.64
CA ILE A 215 -17.16 12.02 -9.50
C ILE A 215 -17.27 13.27 -8.61
N LEU A 216 -16.62 13.25 -7.44
CA LEU A 216 -16.65 14.40 -6.54
C LEU A 216 -16.06 15.66 -7.18
N LYS A 217 -14.91 15.55 -7.85
CA LYS A 217 -14.30 16.68 -8.57
C LYS A 217 -15.21 17.21 -9.67
N SER A 218 -15.88 16.35 -10.44
CA SER A 218 -16.82 16.78 -11.48
C SER A 218 -18.03 17.51 -10.89
N THR A 219 -18.52 17.09 -9.74
CA THR A 219 -19.68 17.69 -9.06
C THR A 219 -19.35 19.06 -8.44
N PHE A 220 -18.18 19.19 -7.81
CA PHE A 220 -17.83 20.39 -7.04
C PHE A 220 -16.99 21.42 -7.81
N SER A 221 -16.34 21.04 -8.92
CA SER A 221 -15.45 21.94 -9.66
C SER A 221 -16.11 22.69 -10.82
N GLY A 222 -17.44 22.82 -10.83
CA GLY A 222 -18.17 23.73 -11.72
C GLY A 222 -18.03 23.44 -13.21
N GLY A 223 -18.05 22.17 -13.66
CA GLY A 223 -18.20 21.88 -15.08
C GLY A 223 -17.20 20.92 -15.71
N LYS A 224 -16.42 20.18 -14.96
CA LYS A 224 -15.68 19.04 -15.54
C LYS A 224 -16.64 17.89 -15.78
N THR A 225 -16.73 17.45 -17.03
CA THR A 225 -17.54 16.30 -17.45
C THR A 225 -16.97 15.04 -16.84
N PHE A 226 -17.80 14.24 -16.20
CA PHE A 226 -17.44 12.88 -15.83
C PHE A 226 -17.59 11.99 -17.07
N GLU A 227 -16.54 11.31 -17.48
CA GLU A 227 -16.56 10.41 -18.63
C GLU A 227 -16.79 8.97 -18.17
N MET A 228 -17.76 8.29 -18.77
CA MET A 228 -18.03 6.87 -18.57
C MET A 228 -17.49 6.08 -19.75
N TYR A 229 -16.52 5.20 -19.48
CA TYR A 229 -15.82 4.41 -20.49
C TYR A 229 -16.55 3.07 -20.73
N GLY A 230 -17.56 3.08 -21.61
CA GLY A 230 -18.31 1.90 -22.03
C GLY A 230 -19.64 1.69 -21.30
N GLN A 231 -20.62 1.20 -22.06
CA GLN A 231 -21.95 0.84 -21.60
C GLN A 231 -22.43 -0.49 -22.26
N ASP A 232 -21.47 -1.25 -22.79
CA ASP A 232 -21.69 -2.44 -23.60
C ASP A 232 -21.08 -3.71 -22.99
N TYR A 233 -20.77 -3.64 -21.69
CA TYR A 233 -20.32 -4.82 -20.95
C TYR A 233 -21.47 -5.80 -20.73
N ASP A 234 -21.16 -7.10 -20.71
CA ASP A 234 -22.11 -8.17 -20.39
C ASP A 234 -22.42 -8.18 -18.88
N THR A 235 -23.12 -7.14 -18.42
CA THR A 235 -23.54 -6.91 -17.05
C THR A 235 -24.97 -6.38 -17.03
N LYS A 236 -25.65 -6.48 -15.89
CA LYS A 236 -27.05 -6.09 -15.76
C LYS A 236 -27.33 -4.63 -16.15
N ASP A 237 -26.37 -3.75 -15.96
CA ASP A 237 -26.45 -2.31 -16.24
C ASP A 237 -25.53 -1.85 -17.38
N GLY A 238 -24.87 -2.80 -18.08
CA GLY A 238 -23.96 -2.52 -19.18
C GLY A 238 -22.63 -1.90 -18.76
N THR A 239 -22.38 -1.69 -17.47
CA THR A 239 -21.12 -1.11 -16.96
C THR A 239 -20.13 -2.21 -16.60
N CYS A 240 -18.84 -1.85 -16.52
CA CYS A 240 -17.80 -2.79 -16.06
C CYS A 240 -18.03 -3.20 -14.61
N VAL A 241 -17.66 -4.45 -14.29
CA VAL A 241 -17.71 -4.94 -12.90
C VAL A 241 -16.57 -4.29 -12.12
N ASP A 242 -16.92 -3.40 -11.20
CA ASP A 242 -16.00 -2.84 -10.22
C ASP A 242 -16.35 -3.31 -8.82
N ARG A 243 -15.35 -3.65 -8.01
CA ARG A 243 -15.55 -4.11 -6.63
C ARG A 243 -14.79 -3.21 -5.67
N LYS A 244 -15.53 -2.57 -4.78
CA LYS A 244 -14.95 -1.86 -3.64
C LYS A 244 -14.45 -2.87 -2.61
N SER A 245 -13.20 -2.74 -2.21
CA SER A 245 -12.71 -3.31 -0.97
C SER A 245 -12.80 -2.26 0.14
N THR A 246 -13.32 -2.68 1.27
CA THR A 246 -13.27 -2.06 2.61
C THR A 246 -13.00 -0.55 2.71
N ARG A 247 -13.86 0.12 3.46
CA ARG A 247 -13.63 1.46 4.00
C ARG A 247 -12.34 1.48 4.83
N LEU A 248 -11.49 2.49 4.63
CA LEU A 248 -10.30 2.74 5.47
C LEU A 248 -10.65 3.06 6.94
N ASN A 249 -11.91 3.29 7.23
CA ASN A 249 -12.44 3.65 8.55
C ASN A 249 -13.62 2.75 8.95
N SER A 250 -13.45 1.44 8.99
CA SER A 250 -14.36 0.60 9.75
C SER A 250 -13.91 0.60 11.20
N SER A 251 -14.46 1.51 12.00
CA SER A 251 -14.52 1.33 13.45
C SER A 251 -15.42 0.12 13.73
N HIS A 252 -14.85 -1.00 14.08
CA HIS A 252 -15.44 -2.07 14.88
C HIS A 252 -14.41 -2.56 15.89
#